data_054db579e805b262db9dfc9adc2afb12
#
_entry.id   054db579e805b262db9dfc9adc2afb12
#
_cell.length_a   1.000
_cell.length_b   1.000
_cell.length_c   1.000
_cell.angle_alpha   90.00
_cell.angle_beta   90.00
_cell.angle_gamma   90.00
#
_symmetry.space_group_name_H-M   'P 1'
#
loop_
_entity.id
_entity.type
_entity.pdbx_description
1 polymer ?
#
loop_
_entity_poly.entity_id
_entity_poly.type
_entity_poly.pdbx_seq_one_letter_code
_entity_poly.pdbx_strand_id
1 'polypeptide(L)'
;MKTAAGVYAVVGGKAFDSFLADQAVEKIVAAAVGDERADAVEALRGDETAWGRVIEAARTGSLFAPRRAVVVRGAEALKGEGAEMSAYLDDPSPGVALVLVAAKADKRRAVWKAILDRASVVVAEPMKEGQLRRHVADEVRRRKLAVSPDGVAELVERVGPDLRRLMGELEKLEAYAAGGETLTAEEVAAVLGRGRARPLYKLGDALAARRGAEALGFMEELLDEGEDALRILGTLHRSLRQVRGALGLKTARASRDQMLAALKLNGPFAFKLNGLLEAASYWSDAELARALAALERADGRLKSGSEPRSALAAAVLEACGRGKAATGSAARTGR
;
A
#
# COMPACT_ATOMS: atom_id res chain seq x y z
N MET A 1 2.77 24.87 -17.45
CA MET A 1 3.09 23.55 -18.02
C MET A 1 2.93 23.65 -19.54
N LYS A 2 3.99 23.38 -20.31
CA LYS A 2 3.96 23.36 -21.77
C LYS A 2 3.01 22.27 -22.25
N THR A 3 2.32 22.53 -23.36
CA THR A 3 1.32 21.70 -24.04
C THR A 3 1.48 20.20 -23.81
N ALA A 4 0.45 19.59 -23.28
CA ALA A 4 0.43 18.18 -22.91
C ALA A 4 0.22 17.22 -24.11
N ALA A 5 0.57 17.65 -25.32
CA ALA A 5 0.68 16.77 -26.49
C ALA A 5 2.00 15.98 -26.40
N GLY A 6 1.97 14.71 -26.78
CA GLY A 6 3.15 13.86 -26.78
C GLY A 6 2.91 12.48 -26.17
N VAL A 7 4.00 11.74 -25.96
CA VAL A 7 3.92 10.39 -25.43
C VAL A 7 4.30 10.38 -23.94
N TYR A 8 3.48 9.74 -23.14
CA TYR A 8 3.65 9.58 -21.71
C TYR A 8 3.69 8.09 -21.35
N ALA A 9 4.61 7.71 -20.50
CA ALA A 9 4.70 6.36 -19.95
C ALA A 9 4.53 6.41 -18.43
N VAL A 10 3.42 5.90 -17.91
CA VAL A 10 3.16 5.74 -16.48
C VAL A 10 3.51 4.31 -16.09
N VAL A 11 4.61 4.11 -15.41
CA VAL A 11 5.19 2.78 -15.20
C VAL A 11 5.47 2.50 -13.73
N GLY A 12 5.40 1.21 -13.35
CA GLY A 12 5.92 0.76 -12.07
C GLY A 12 7.45 0.69 -12.09
N GLY A 13 8.05 0.89 -10.92
CA GLY A 13 9.47 0.65 -10.71
C GLY A 13 9.71 -0.73 -10.09
N LYS A 14 10.07 -0.79 -8.78
CA LYS A 14 10.17 -2.04 -8.01
C LYS A 14 8.81 -2.64 -7.68
N ALA A 15 7.81 -1.81 -7.57
CA ALA A 15 6.40 -2.15 -7.39
C ALA A 15 5.54 -1.18 -8.21
N PHE A 16 4.25 -1.44 -8.32
CA PHE A 16 3.31 -0.59 -9.04
C PHE A 16 2.18 -0.17 -8.09
N ASP A 17 1.92 1.13 -8.04
CA ASP A 17 0.77 1.70 -7.33
C ASP A 17 -0.27 2.16 -8.34
N SER A 18 -1.38 1.43 -8.43
CA SER A 18 -2.45 1.73 -9.39
C SER A 18 -3.14 3.06 -9.12
N PHE A 19 -3.21 3.49 -7.85
CA PHE A 19 -3.84 4.76 -7.49
C PHE A 19 -2.99 5.95 -7.95
N LEU A 20 -1.68 5.90 -7.73
CA LEU A 20 -0.76 6.92 -8.25
C LEU A 20 -0.73 6.95 -9.78
N ALA A 21 -0.83 5.77 -10.41
CA ALA A 21 -0.94 5.70 -11.87
C ALA A 21 -2.23 6.36 -12.37
N ASP A 22 -3.38 6.07 -11.73
CA ASP A 22 -4.65 6.70 -12.06
C ASP A 22 -4.60 8.22 -11.90
N GLN A 23 -4.02 8.72 -10.80
CA GLN A 23 -3.82 10.16 -10.59
C GLN A 23 -2.92 10.80 -11.66
N ALA A 24 -1.85 10.11 -12.07
CA ALA A 24 -0.96 10.60 -13.11
C ALA A 24 -1.69 10.69 -14.45
N VAL A 25 -2.43 9.65 -14.81
CA VAL A 25 -3.26 9.63 -16.04
C VAL A 25 -4.26 10.77 -16.03
N GLU A 26 -5.00 10.95 -14.92
CA GLU A 26 -5.97 12.04 -14.79
C GLU A 26 -5.34 13.43 -15.01
N LYS A 27 -4.19 13.68 -14.39
CA LYS A 27 -3.47 14.95 -14.55
C LYS A 27 -3.00 15.17 -15.99
N ILE A 28 -2.49 14.12 -16.64
CA ILE A 28 -2.03 14.19 -18.04
C ILE A 28 -3.23 14.44 -18.96
N VAL A 29 -4.31 13.69 -18.80
CA VAL A 29 -5.54 13.83 -19.61
C VAL A 29 -6.14 15.21 -19.40
N ALA A 30 -6.32 15.68 -18.17
CA ALA A 30 -6.84 17.00 -17.88
C ALA A 30 -6.02 18.12 -18.52
N ALA A 31 -4.69 17.99 -18.49
CA ALA A 31 -3.80 18.96 -19.12
C ALA A 31 -3.84 18.90 -20.67
N ALA A 32 -4.11 17.71 -21.24
CA ALA A 32 -4.17 17.51 -22.69
C ALA A 32 -5.49 18.01 -23.29
N VAL A 33 -6.64 17.62 -22.71
CA VAL A 33 -7.97 17.84 -23.33
C VAL A 33 -8.79 18.93 -22.63
N GLY A 34 -8.36 19.40 -21.45
CA GLY A 34 -9.13 20.42 -20.70
C GLY A 34 -10.49 19.88 -20.24
N ASP A 35 -11.54 20.69 -20.43
CA ASP A 35 -12.90 20.37 -20.00
C ASP A 35 -13.66 19.48 -21.01
N GLU A 36 -13.15 19.32 -22.24
CA GLU A 36 -13.78 18.56 -23.35
C GLU A 36 -13.54 17.04 -23.23
N ARG A 37 -13.78 16.45 -22.04
CA ARG A 37 -13.35 15.07 -21.74
C ARG A 37 -14.14 13.97 -22.45
N ALA A 38 -15.44 14.13 -22.69
CA ALA A 38 -16.31 13.01 -23.09
C ALA A 38 -15.95 12.42 -24.47
N ASP A 39 -15.68 13.29 -25.45
CA ASP A 39 -15.41 12.87 -26.82
C ASP A 39 -13.92 12.92 -27.21
N ALA A 40 -13.07 13.39 -26.30
CA ALA A 40 -11.65 13.60 -26.53
C ALA A 40 -10.74 12.50 -25.95
N VAL A 41 -11.28 11.52 -25.22
CA VAL A 41 -10.50 10.46 -24.59
C VAL A 41 -10.89 9.09 -25.11
N GLU A 42 -9.93 8.41 -25.76
CA GLU A 42 -10.07 7.01 -26.17
C GLU A 42 -9.31 6.12 -25.20
N ALA A 43 -10.01 5.15 -24.58
CA ALA A 43 -9.42 4.19 -23.65
C ALA A 43 -9.26 2.82 -24.31
N LEU A 44 -8.05 2.26 -24.26
CA LEU A 44 -7.69 0.98 -24.81
C LEU A 44 -7.15 0.05 -23.72
N ARG A 45 -7.35 -1.25 -23.89
CA ARG A 45 -6.81 -2.30 -23.02
C ARG A 45 -5.68 -3.04 -23.74
N GLY A 46 -4.53 -3.14 -23.09
CA GLY A 46 -3.33 -3.76 -23.68
C GLY A 46 -3.47 -5.25 -23.93
N ASP A 47 -4.25 -5.97 -23.12
CA ASP A 47 -4.53 -7.40 -23.31
C ASP A 47 -5.43 -7.69 -24.53
N GLU A 48 -6.24 -6.74 -24.96
CA GLU A 48 -7.18 -6.85 -26.08
C GLU A 48 -6.64 -6.20 -27.38
N THR A 49 -5.53 -5.48 -27.31
CA THR A 49 -5.05 -4.57 -28.34
C THR A 49 -3.63 -4.92 -28.82
N ALA A 50 -3.25 -4.43 -30.00
CA ALA A 50 -1.88 -4.50 -30.53
C ALA A 50 -1.30 -3.09 -30.74
N TRP A 51 0.03 -2.98 -30.83
CA TRP A 51 0.74 -1.71 -31.04
C TRP A 51 0.23 -0.94 -32.27
N GLY A 52 -0.02 -1.63 -33.39
CA GLY A 52 -0.54 -0.98 -34.61
C GLY A 52 -1.86 -0.23 -34.36
N ARG A 53 -2.80 -0.84 -33.61
CA ARG A 53 -4.09 -0.19 -33.26
C ARG A 53 -3.91 1.00 -32.34
N VAL A 54 -2.94 0.95 -31.41
CA VAL A 54 -2.60 2.08 -30.54
C VAL A 54 -2.08 3.26 -31.37
N ILE A 55 -1.17 2.98 -32.30
CA ILE A 55 -0.60 4.02 -33.18
C ILE A 55 -1.67 4.59 -34.13
N GLU A 56 -2.53 3.73 -34.68
CA GLU A 56 -3.68 4.17 -35.48
C GLU A 56 -4.58 5.14 -34.70
N ALA A 57 -4.97 4.76 -33.47
CA ALA A 57 -5.76 5.62 -32.58
C ALA A 57 -5.08 6.95 -32.29
N ALA A 58 -3.76 6.93 -32.07
CA ALA A 58 -2.97 8.14 -31.79
C ALA A 58 -2.75 9.00 -33.04
N ARG A 59 -2.80 8.44 -34.26
CA ARG A 59 -2.70 9.18 -35.53
C ARG A 59 -4.04 9.65 -36.08
N THR A 60 -5.15 9.05 -35.66
CA THR A 60 -6.49 9.42 -36.10
C THR A 60 -6.89 10.72 -35.45
N GLY A 61 -7.11 11.77 -36.27
CA GLY A 61 -7.65 13.04 -35.80
C GLY A 61 -9.10 12.92 -35.38
N SER A 62 -9.57 13.83 -34.51
CA SER A 62 -10.99 14.01 -34.25
C SER A 62 -11.54 15.18 -35.01
N LEU A 63 -12.70 15.00 -35.63
CA LEU A 63 -13.43 16.09 -36.28
C LEU A 63 -14.05 17.06 -35.27
N PHE A 64 -14.24 16.62 -34.02
CA PHE A 64 -14.99 17.33 -32.98
C PHE A 64 -14.10 17.88 -31.86
N ALA A 65 -12.89 17.34 -31.70
CA ALA A 65 -11.98 17.73 -30.61
C ALA A 65 -10.56 18.01 -31.16
N PRO A 66 -10.07 19.26 -31.12
CA PRO A 66 -8.72 19.61 -31.59
C PRO A 66 -7.61 19.03 -30.71
N ARG A 67 -7.97 18.55 -29.51
CA ARG A 67 -7.07 17.90 -28.54
C ARG A 67 -7.66 16.57 -28.11
N ARG A 68 -6.81 15.54 -28.07
CA ARG A 68 -7.21 14.18 -27.70
C ARG A 68 -6.23 13.54 -26.73
N ALA A 69 -6.74 12.56 -26.00
CA ALA A 69 -5.91 11.64 -25.21
C ALA A 69 -6.25 10.19 -25.60
N VAL A 70 -5.22 9.39 -25.88
CA VAL A 70 -5.34 7.93 -26.03
C VAL A 70 -4.68 7.30 -24.82
N VAL A 71 -5.46 6.63 -23.99
CA VAL A 71 -4.99 6.01 -22.75
C VAL A 71 -5.00 4.50 -22.90
N VAL A 72 -3.82 3.88 -22.82
CA VAL A 72 -3.67 2.42 -22.91
C VAL A 72 -3.34 1.86 -21.56
N ARG A 73 -4.27 1.11 -20.94
CA ARG A 73 -4.06 0.44 -19.65
C ARG A 73 -3.55 -0.98 -19.85
N GLY A 74 -2.60 -1.42 -19.02
CA GLY A 74 -1.94 -2.72 -19.17
C GLY A 74 -1.08 -2.82 -20.43
N ALA A 75 -0.39 -1.72 -20.77
CA ALA A 75 0.39 -1.62 -22.00
C ALA A 75 1.53 -2.65 -22.10
N GLU A 76 1.95 -3.27 -21.00
CA GLU A 76 2.88 -4.41 -20.99
C GLU A 76 2.35 -5.64 -21.71
N ALA A 77 1.00 -5.78 -21.81
CA ALA A 77 0.33 -6.91 -22.47
C ALA A 77 0.06 -6.67 -23.98
N LEU A 78 0.41 -5.50 -24.52
CA LEU A 78 0.23 -5.19 -25.93
C LEU A 78 0.91 -6.22 -26.84
N LYS A 79 0.14 -6.69 -27.83
CA LYS A 79 0.59 -7.70 -28.81
C LYS A 79 1.48 -7.08 -29.88
N GLY A 80 2.44 -7.87 -30.38
CA GLY A 80 3.39 -7.46 -31.44
C GLY A 80 4.67 -6.83 -30.91
N GLU A 81 5.61 -6.58 -31.80
CA GLU A 81 6.95 -6.05 -31.47
C GLU A 81 6.97 -4.55 -31.22
N GLY A 82 5.99 -3.82 -31.76
CA GLY A 82 5.85 -2.37 -31.59
C GLY A 82 6.90 -1.55 -32.33
N ALA A 83 7.36 -2.03 -33.48
CA ALA A 83 8.35 -1.31 -34.30
C ALA A 83 7.85 0.10 -34.72
N GLU A 84 6.55 0.23 -34.99
CA GLU A 84 5.86 1.47 -35.38
C GLU A 84 5.93 2.54 -34.28
N MET A 85 6.04 2.10 -33.02
CA MET A 85 6.13 3.02 -31.88
C MET A 85 7.38 3.88 -31.94
N SER A 86 8.49 3.34 -32.46
CA SER A 86 9.73 4.10 -32.61
C SER A 86 9.54 5.31 -33.56
N ALA A 87 8.91 5.08 -34.70
CA ALA A 87 8.59 6.14 -35.68
C ALA A 87 7.58 7.15 -35.10
N TYR A 88 6.61 6.68 -34.29
CA TYR A 88 5.66 7.57 -33.63
C TYR A 88 6.31 8.46 -32.57
N LEU A 89 7.30 7.93 -31.83
CA LEU A 89 8.06 8.71 -30.85
C LEU A 89 8.90 9.83 -31.48
N ASP A 90 9.32 9.66 -32.74
CA ASP A 90 10.08 10.70 -33.50
C ASP A 90 9.17 11.81 -34.00
N ASP A 91 7.91 11.48 -34.35
CA ASP A 91 6.92 12.43 -34.89
C ASP A 91 5.53 12.14 -34.27
N PRO A 92 5.31 12.53 -32.99
CA PRO A 92 4.03 12.38 -32.33
C PRO A 92 2.97 13.29 -32.93
N SER A 93 1.74 12.81 -33.08
CA SER A 93 0.62 13.58 -33.60
C SER A 93 0.39 14.85 -32.78
N PRO A 94 0.36 16.05 -33.39
CA PRO A 94 0.09 17.28 -32.67
C PRO A 94 -1.31 17.25 -32.05
N GLY A 95 -1.43 17.76 -30.82
CA GLY A 95 -2.70 17.81 -30.11
C GLY A 95 -3.12 16.47 -29.47
N VAL A 96 -2.36 15.37 -29.64
CA VAL A 96 -2.66 14.07 -29.05
C VAL A 96 -1.70 13.76 -27.90
N ALA A 97 -2.26 13.37 -26.75
CA ALA A 97 -1.52 12.77 -25.64
C ALA A 97 -1.71 11.25 -25.67
N LEU A 98 -0.66 10.51 -26.02
CA LEU A 98 -0.64 9.05 -25.90
C LEU A 98 -0.10 8.66 -24.52
N VAL A 99 -0.93 8.05 -23.67
CA VAL A 99 -0.58 7.66 -22.31
C VAL A 99 -0.55 6.15 -22.20
N LEU A 100 0.63 5.60 -22.00
CA LEU A 100 0.88 4.16 -21.83
C LEU A 100 1.03 3.85 -20.35
N VAL A 101 0.11 3.07 -19.78
CA VAL A 101 0.14 2.65 -18.37
C VAL A 101 0.57 1.19 -18.30
N ALA A 102 1.70 0.91 -17.65
CA ALA A 102 2.24 -0.43 -17.51
C ALA A 102 2.71 -0.71 -16.08
N ALA A 103 2.23 -1.79 -15.49
CA ALA A 103 2.71 -2.21 -14.17
C ALA A 103 4.20 -2.56 -14.19
N LYS A 104 4.69 -3.07 -15.33
CA LYS A 104 6.10 -3.42 -15.51
C LYS A 104 6.52 -3.20 -16.96
N ALA A 105 7.40 -2.23 -17.19
CA ALA A 105 8.03 -2.04 -18.50
C ALA A 105 9.22 -2.99 -18.67
N ASP A 106 9.13 -3.96 -19.60
CA ASP A 106 10.26 -4.87 -19.88
C ASP A 106 11.31 -4.17 -20.75
N LYS A 107 12.35 -3.68 -20.09
CA LYS A 107 13.49 -2.97 -20.75
C LYS A 107 14.28 -3.82 -21.75
N ARG A 108 14.06 -5.14 -21.82
CA ARG A 108 14.68 -6.02 -22.82
C ARG A 108 13.99 -5.91 -24.17
N ARG A 109 12.70 -5.53 -24.20
CA ARG A 109 11.97 -5.26 -25.44
C ARG A 109 12.38 -3.90 -26.01
N ALA A 110 12.73 -3.87 -27.28
CA ALA A 110 13.19 -2.66 -27.98
C ALA A 110 12.16 -1.50 -27.87
N VAL A 111 10.87 -1.83 -27.99
CA VAL A 111 9.78 -0.85 -27.88
C VAL A 111 9.76 -0.16 -26.51
N TRP A 112 9.89 -0.91 -25.41
CA TRP A 112 9.91 -0.32 -24.06
C TRP A 112 11.17 0.48 -23.81
N LYS A 113 12.32 0.04 -24.34
CA LYS A 113 13.56 0.83 -24.27
C LYS A 113 13.36 2.18 -24.98
N ALA A 114 12.85 2.19 -26.21
CA ALA A 114 12.58 3.42 -26.96
C ALA A 114 11.59 4.34 -26.25
N ILE A 115 10.50 3.80 -25.66
CA ILE A 115 9.52 4.57 -24.91
C ILE A 115 10.17 5.22 -23.68
N LEU A 116 10.91 4.44 -22.87
CA LEU A 116 11.52 4.94 -21.64
C LEU A 116 12.62 5.99 -21.91
N ASP A 117 13.27 5.92 -23.04
CA ASP A 117 14.34 6.87 -23.42
C ASP A 117 13.77 8.19 -23.98
N ARG A 118 12.58 8.18 -24.62
CA ARG A 118 12.06 9.33 -25.42
C ARG A 118 10.73 9.90 -24.93
N ALA A 119 9.91 9.11 -24.22
CA ALA A 119 8.63 9.59 -23.68
C ALA A 119 8.81 10.32 -22.34
N SER A 120 7.78 11.08 -21.94
CA SER A 120 7.70 11.63 -20.59
C SER A 120 7.34 10.51 -19.61
N VAL A 121 8.29 10.09 -18.76
CA VAL A 121 8.11 8.95 -17.85
C VAL A 121 7.65 9.42 -16.47
N VAL A 122 6.57 8.82 -15.98
CA VAL A 122 6.07 8.96 -14.62
C VAL A 122 6.17 7.61 -13.92
N VAL A 123 6.86 7.57 -12.80
CA VAL A 123 7.00 6.32 -12.01
C VAL A 123 5.92 6.28 -10.93
N ALA A 124 5.03 5.30 -11.02
CA ALA A 124 3.95 5.05 -10.07
C ALA A 124 4.37 3.91 -9.10
N GLU A 125 5.15 4.28 -8.09
CA GLU A 125 5.60 3.36 -7.04
C GLU A 125 4.95 3.69 -5.69
N PRO A 126 4.69 2.69 -4.83
CA PRO A 126 4.26 2.93 -3.45
C PRO A 126 5.22 3.87 -2.71
N MET A 127 4.66 4.85 -2.05
CA MET A 127 5.43 5.84 -1.30
C MET A 127 6.05 5.24 -0.05
N LYS A 128 7.26 5.68 0.31
CA LYS A 128 7.83 5.42 1.64
C LYS A 128 7.06 6.20 2.69
N GLU A 129 7.06 5.73 3.94
CA GLU A 129 6.27 6.33 5.04
C GLU A 129 6.43 7.85 5.17
N GLY A 130 7.67 8.35 5.17
CA GLY A 130 7.92 9.78 5.26
C GLY A 130 7.45 10.60 4.03
N GLN A 131 7.37 9.96 2.84
CA GLN A 131 6.80 10.56 1.64
C GLN A 131 5.27 10.53 1.72
N LEU A 132 4.72 9.43 2.23
CA LEU A 132 3.29 9.23 2.41
C LEU A 132 2.71 10.29 3.36
N ARG A 133 3.33 10.48 4.54
CA ARG A 133 2.90 11.50 5.50
C ARG A 133 2.91 12.90 4.89
N ARG A 134 3.97 13.25 4.15
CA ARG A 134 4.05 14.53 3.44
C ARG A 134 2.96 14.66 2.38
N HIS A 135 2.76 13.62 1.58
CA HIS A 135 1.73 13.61 0.54
C HIS A 135 0.32 13.78 1.13
N VAL A 136 0.00 13.09 2.24
CA VAL A 136 -1.28 13.27 2.95
C VAL A 136 -1.41 14.67 3.52
N ALA A 137 -0.35 15.23 4.12
CA ALA A 137 -0.36 16.60 4.62
C ALA A 137 -0.54 17.64 3.50
N ASP A 138 0.08 17.42 2.34
CA ASP A 138 -0.11 18.27 1.15
C ASP A 138 -1.54 18.19 0.61
N GLU A 139 -2.13 16.99 0.63
CA GLU A 139 -3.50 16.77 0.21
C GLU A 139 -4.51 17.41 1.16
N VAL A 140 -4.29 17.32 2.47
CA VAL A 140 -5.07 18.04 3.51
C VAL A 140 -5.05 19.56 3.23
N ARG A 141 -3.85 20.13 2.96
CA ARG A 141 -3.73 21.55 2.62
C ARG A 141 -4.42 21.91 1.31
N ARG A 142 -4.29 21.08 0.27
CA ARG A 142 -4.92 21.28 -1.03
C ARG A 142 -6.46 21.31 -0.92
N ARG A 143 -7.02 20.45 -0.08
CA ARG A 143 -8.47 20.39 0.23
C ARG A 143 -8.91 21.47 1.20
N LYS A 144 -7.99 22.28 1.74
CA LYS A 144 -8.24 23.29 2.78
C LYS A 144 -8.90 22.71 4.04
N LEU A 145 -8.56 21.45 4.35
CA LEU A 145 -9.01 20.79 5.56
C LEU A 145 -8.20 21.26 6.75
N ALA A 146 -8.87 21.63 7.83
CA ALA A 146 -8.23 21.93 9.09
C ALA A 146 -7.99 20.62 9.87
N VAL A 147 -6.81 20.01 9.71
CA VAL A 147 -6.39 18.81 10.43
C VAL A 147 -5.02 19.09 11.07
N SER A 148 -4.90 18.79 12.36
CA SER A 148 -3.64 18.97 13.08
C SER A 148 -2.54 18.04 12.55
N PRO A 149 -1.24 18.37 12.73
CA PRO A 149 -0.15 17.48 12.36
C PRO A 149 -0.27 16.07 12.98
N ASP A 150 -0.71 16.00 14.24
CA ASP A 150 -0.96 14.74 14.95
C ASP A 150 -2.17 13.99 14.39
N GLY A 151 -3.20 14.71 13.93
CA GLY A 151 -4.35 14.15 13.21
C GLY A 151 -3.93 13.51 11.87
N VAL A 152 -3.03 14.15 11.12
CA VAL A 152 -2.45 13.57 9.90
C VAL A 152 -1.63 12.33 10.23
N ALA A 153 -0.85 12.34 11.30
CA ALA A 153 -0.09 11.18 11.75
C ALA A 153 -1.01 10.01 12.13
N GLU A 154 -2.08 10.29 12.89
CA GLU A 154 -3.10 9.32 13.28
C GLU A 154 -3.81 8.71 12.06
N LEU A 155 -4.19 9.53 11.07
CA LEU A 155 -4.77 9.06 9.81
C LEU A 155 -3.85 8.07 9.10
N VAL A 156 -2.58 8.43 8.90
CA VAL A 156 -1.61 7.57 8.21
C VAL A 156 -1.32 6.29 8.99
N GLU A 157 -1.23 6.38 10.31
CA GLU A 157 -1.00 5.22 11.18
C GLU A 157 -2.18 4.24 11.14
N ARG A 158 -3.42 4.75 11.20
CA ARG A 158 -4.63 3.92 11.18
C ARG A 158 -4.90 3.25 9.84
N VAL A 159 -4.71 3.97 8.76
CA VAL A 159 -5.05 3.48 7.42
C VAL A 159 -3.90 2.66 6.82
N GLY A 160 -2.65 3.00 7.16
CA GLY A 160 -1.46 2.40 6.58
C GLY A 160 -1.12 2.97 5.20
N PRO A 161 -0.28 2.26 4.41
CA PRO A 161 0.28 2.78 3.17
C PRO A 161 -0.65 2.73 1.95
N ASP A 162 -1.90 2.41 2.12
CA ASP A 162 -2.90 2.37 1.03
C ASP A 162 -3.40 3.79 0.73
N LEU A 163 -2.85 4.40 -0.32
CA LEU A 163 -3.20 5.76 -0.75
C LEU A 163 -4.67 5.92 -1.14
N ARG A 164 -5.24 4.92 -1.84
CA ARG A 164 -6.66 4.99 -2.23
C ARG A 164 -7.56 5.06 -1.00
N ARG A 165 -7.26 4.23 -0.01
CA ARG A 165 -7.98 4.23 1.26
C ARG A 165 -7.76 5.53 2.04
N LEU A 166 -6.52 6.03 2.09
CA LEU A 166 -6.21 7.32 2.72
C LEU A 166 -7.01 8.47 2.11
N MET A 167 -7.13 8.51 0.79
CA MET A 167 -7.92 9.54 0.11
C MET A 167 -9.42 9.42 0.40
N GLY A 168 -9.96 8.20 0.46
CA GLY A 168 -11.34 7.97 0.87
C GLY A 168 -11.62 8.35 2.33
N GLU A 169 -10.67 8.12 3.23
CA GLU A 169 -10.79 8.56 4.62
C GLU A 169 -10.69 10.09 4.74
N LEU A 170 -9.87 10.74 3.92
CA LEU A 170 -9.83 12.21 3.85
C LEU A 170 -11.18 12.80 3.38
N GLU A 171 -11.89 12.16 2.45
CA GLU A 171 -13.23 12.59 2.01
C GLU A 171 -14.25 12.53 3.18
N LYS A 172 -14.16 11.52 4.03
CA LYS A 172 -15.00 11.44 5.25
C LYS A 172 -14.64 12.54 6.24
N LEU A 173 -13.36 12.81 6.45
CA LEU A 173 -12.92 13.91 7.32
C LEU A 173 -13.39 15.27 6.77
N GLU A 174 -13.37 15.45 5.45
CA GLU A 174 -13.88 16.65 4.79
C GLU A 174 -15.38 16.85 5.03
N ALA A 175 -16.15 15.78 4.88
CA ALA A 175 -17.58 15.82 5.16
C ALA A 175 -17.90 16.11 6.65
N TYR A 176 -17.05 15.60 7.56
CA TYR A 176 -17.20 15.84 9.00
C TYR A 176 -16.78 17.25 9.42
N ALA A 177 -15.69 17.78 8.84
CA ALA A 177 -15.09 19.07 9.16
C ALA A 177 -15.89 20.28 8.61
N ALA A 178 -17.08 20.09 8.05
CA ALA A 178 -17.90 21.17 7.48
C ALA A 178 -18.21 22.32 8.48
N GLY A 179 -17.92 22.14 9.77
CA GLY A 179 -18.05 23.15 10.84
C GLY A 179 -16.86 24.09 11.00
N GLY A 180 -15.72 23.88 10.30
CA GLY A 180 -14.55 24.77 10.31
C GLY A 180 -13.58 24.58 11.49
N GLU A 181 -13.80 23.63 12.37
CA GLU A 181 -12.89 23.31 13.48
C GLU A 181 -11.69 22.47 13.01
N THR A 182 -10.54 22.68 13.68
CA THR A 182 -9.33 21.89 13.39
C THR A 182 -9.45 20.51 14.03
N LEU A 183 -9.47 19.46 13.20
CA LEU A 183 -9.55 18.07 13.65
C LEU A 183 -8.26 17.65 14.36
N THR A 184 -8.36 17.30 15.62
CA THR A 184 -7.31 16.72 16.44
C THR A 184 -7.11 15.24 16.11
N ALA A 185 -6.08 14.62 16.66
CA ALA A 185 -5.85 13.17 16.51
C ALA A 185 -7.04 12.34 17.07
N GLU A 186 -7.65 12.80 18.17
CA GLU A 186 -8.80 12.13 18.79
C GLU A 186 -10.04 12.17 17.90
N GLU A 187 -10.33 13.33 17.31
CA GLU A 187 -11.47 13.52 16.40
C GLU A 187 -11.25 12.74 15.09
N VAL A 188 -10.04 12.79 14.52
CA VAL A 188 -9.67 11.94 13.37
C VAL A 188 -9.89 10.46 13.72
N ALA A 189 -9.44 10.05 14.91
CA ALA A 189 -9.64 8.68 15.39
C ALA A 189 -11.13 8.32 15.52
N ALA A 190 -11.97 9.24 15.98
CA ALA A 190 -13.42 9.03 16.12
C ALA A 190 -14.11 8.92 14.75
N VAL A 191 -13.80 9.83 13.80
CA VAL A 191 -14.39 9.85 12.46
C VAL A 191 -14.00 8.62 11.64
N LEU A 192 -12.73 8.22 11.71
CA LEU A 192 -12.24 7.02 11.01
C LEU A 192 -12.86 5.73 11.55
N GLY A 193 -13.49 5.82 12.72
CA GLY A 193 -14.06 4.68 13.41
C GLY A 193 -13.00 3.65 13.82
N ARG A 194 -13.45 2.50 14.29
CA ARG A 194 -12.58 1.36 14.56
C ARG A 194 -12.21 0.69 13.23
N GLY A 195 -11.16 1.20 12.58
CA GLY A 195 -10.70 0.66 11.30
C GLY A 195 -10.26 -0.79 11.46
N ARG A 196 -10.86 -1.71 10.70
CA ARG A 196 -10.59 -3.17 10.73
C ARG A 196 -9.11 -3.59 10.60
N ALA A 197 -8.24 -2.70 10.13
CA ALA A 197 -6.81 -3.03 9.96
C ALA A 197 -5.98 -2.84 11.23
N ARG A 198 -6.38 -1.91 12.11
CA ARG A 198 -5.61 -1.58 13.33
C ARG A 198 -5.64 -2.68 14.39
N PRO A 199 -6.79 -3.30 14.73
CA PRO A 199 -6.81 -4.38 15.69
C PRO A 199 -5.96 -5.59 15.25
N LEU A 200 -5.97 -5.97 13.96
CA LEU A 200 -5.15 -7.07 13.44
C LEU A 200 -3.65 -6.82 13.58
N TYR A 201 -3.21 -5.60 13.30
CA TYR A 201 -1.81 -5.22 13.44
C TYR A 201 -1.38 -5.19 14.91
N LYS A 202 -2.17 -4.55 15.76
CA LYS A 202 -1.93 -4.48 17.21
C LYS A 202 -1.94 -5.85 17.88
N LEU A 203 -2.83 -6.72 17.45
CA LEU A 203 -2.89 -8.10 17.91
C LEU A 203 -1.56 -8.83 17.64
N GLY A 204 -1.03 -8.71 16.41
CA GLY A 204 0.24 -9.31 16.04
C GLY A 204 1.43 -8.78 16.87
N ASP A 205 1.46 -7.47 17.09
CA ASP A 205 2.51 -6.81 17.88
C ASP A 205 2.39 -7.15 19.37
N ALA A 206 1.18 -7.20 19.93
CA ALA A 206 0.95 -7.60 21.31
C ALA A 206 1.40 -9.05 21.56
N LEU A 207 1.08 -9.97 20.63
CA LEU A 207 1.55 -11.34 20.71
C LEU A 207 3.08 -11.43 20.60
N ALA A 208 3.69 -10.73 19.63
CA ALA A 208 5.13 -10.69 19.44
C ALA A 208 5.88 -10.19 20.69
N ALA A 209 5.30 -9.20 21.37
CA ALA A 209 5.82 -8.64 22.63
C ALA A 209 5.40 -9.45 23.88
N ARG A 210 4.74 -10.59 23.72
CA ARG A 210 4.22 -11.47 24.82
C ARG A 210 3.23 -10.76 25.76
N ARG A 211 2.53 -9.73 25.28
CA ARG A 211 1.50 -9.02 26.04
C ARG A 211 0.14 -9.71 25.90
N GLY A 212 0.01 -10.88 26.56
CA GLY A 212 -1.11 -11.79 26.37
C GLY A 212 -2.48 -11.18 26.64
N ALA A 213 -2.64 -10.40 27.72
CA ALA A 213 -3.91 -9.74 28.05
C ALA A 213 -4.32 -8.73 26.95
N GLU A 214 -3.37 -7.97 26.43
CA GLU A 214 -3.59 -7.00 25.36
C GLU A 214 -3.92 -7.71 24.03
N ALA A 215 -3.21 -8.81 23.73
CA ALA A 215 -3.50 -9.64 22.56
C ALA A 215 -4.91 -10.25 22.63
N LEU A 216 -5.34 -10.74 23.78
CA LEU A 216 -6.71 -11.22 23.98
C LEU A 216 -7.74 -10.11 23.76
N GLY A 217 -7.52 -8.90 24.29
CA GLY A 217 -8.41 -7.77 24.10
C GLY A 217 -8.60 -7.40 22.61
N PHE A 218 -7.51 -7.35 21.84
CA PHE A 218 -7.60 -7.09 20.40
C PHE A 218 -8.26 -8.24 19.62
N MET A 219 -8.02 -9.48 20.05
CA MET A 219 -8.67 -10.64 19.45
C MET A 219 -10.20 -10.61 19.66
N GLU A 220 -10.64 -10.29 20.87
CA GLU A 220 -12.06 -10.14 21.22
C GLU A 220 -12.70 -9.03 20.40
N GLU A 221 -12.08 -7.85 20.34
CA GLU A 221 -12.54 -6.71 19.55
C GLU A 221 -12.72 -7.08 18.06
N LEU A 222 -11.76 -7.82 17.50
CA LEU A 222 -11.82 -8.28 16.10
C LEU A 222 -12.97 -9.27 15.85
N LEU A 223 -13.19 -10.22 16.77
CA LEU A 223 -14.28 -11.19 16.65
C LEU A 223 -15.65 -10.52 16.80
N ASP A 224 -15.78 -9.56 17.72
CA ASP A 224 -17.02 -8.77 17.90
C ASP A 224 -17.33 -7.90 16.68
N GLU A 225 -16.30 -7.45 15.96
CA GLU A 225 -16.44 -6.72 14.69
C GLU A 225 -16.74 -7.65 13.49
N GLY A 226 -16.82 -8.96 13.70
CA GLY A 226 -17.11 -9.97 12.68
C GLY A 226 -15.92 -10.29 11.78
N GLU A 227 -14.67 -10.09 12.27
CA GLU A 227 -13.47 -10.50 11.53
C GLU A 227 -13.38 -12.04 11.48
N ASP A 228 -12.92 -12.56 10.36
CA ASP A 228 -12.77 -14.00 10.15
C ASP A 228 -11.67 -14.58 11.04
N ALA A 229 -11.99 -15.65 11.77
CA ALA A 229 -11.09 -16.28 12.74
C ALA A 229 -9.81 -16.85 12.10
N LEU A 230 -9.89 -17.36 10.86
CA LEU A 230 -8.71 -17.86 10.14
C LEU A 230 -7.80 -16.70 9.71
N ARG A 231 -8.39 -15.54 9.44
CA ARG A 231 -7.62 -14.32 9.14
C ARG A 231 -6.90 -13.78 10.38
N ILE A 232 -7.56 -13.80 11.53
CA ILE A 232 -6.95 -13.49 12.83
C ILE A 232 -5.78 -14.45 13.08
N LEU A 233 -6.01 -15.74 12.97
CA LEU A 233 -4.98 -16.77 13.14
C LEU A 233 -3.81 -16.62 12.18
N GLY A 234 -4.09 -16.31 10.91
CA GLY A 234 -3.06 -16.03 9.89
C GLY A 234 -2.17 -14.85 10.25
N THR A 235 -2.73 -13.82 10.92
CA THR A 235 -1.98 -12.66 11.40
C THR A 235 -1.05 -13.03 12.55
N LEU A 236 -1.55 -13.81 13.53
CA LEU A 236 -0.75 -14.32 14.64
C LEU A 236 0.42 -15.18 14.14
N HIS A 237 0.16 -16.10 13.22
CA HIS A 237 1.18 -16.94 12.58
C HIS A 237 2.26 -16.10 11.89
N ARG A 238 1.85 -15.12 11.10
CA ARG A 238 2.78 -14.24 10.37
C ARG A 238 3.67 -13.49 11.35
N SER A 239 3.10 -12.93 12.42
CA SER A 239 3.83 -12.16 13.43
C SER A 239 4.91 -13.02 14.09
N LEU A 240 4.57 -14.23 14.61
CA LEU A 240 5.54 -15.11 15.26
C LEU A 240 6.62 -15.63 14.29
N ARG A 241 6.27 -15.91 13.03
CA ARG A 241 7.26 -16.30 12.00
C ARG A 241 8.25 -15.17 11.71
N GLN A 242 7.80 -13.92 11.67
CA GLN A 242 8.69 -12.78 11.51
C GLN A 242 9.63 -12.62 12.70
N VAL A 243 9.12 -12.75 13.92
CA VAL A 243 9.94 -12.73 15.17
C VAL A 243 10.97 -13.85 15.14
N ARG A 244 10.58 -15.08 14.77
CA ARG A 244 11.50 -16.22 14.67
C ARG A 244 12.58 -16.02 13.62
N GLY A 245 12.21 -15.46 12.46
CA GLY A 245 13.17 -15.07 11.42
C GLY A 245 14.17 -14.03 11.92
N ALA A 246 13.69 -13.01 12.64
CA ALA A 246 14.54 -11.97 13.23
C ALA A 246 15.49 -12.54 14.30
N LEU A 247 15.01 -13.46 15.14
CA LEU A 247 15.83 -14.16 16.15
C LEU A 247 16.95 -14.98 15.49
N GLY A 248 16.62 -15.76 14.46
CA GLY A 248 17.61 -16.57 13.74
C GLY A 248 18.68 -15.71 13.06
N LEU A 249 18.29 -14.62 12.42
CA LEU A 249 19.22 -13.69 11.77
C LEU A 249 20.10 -12.94 12.79
N LYS A 250 19.54 -12.57 13.94
CA LYS A 250 20.29 -11.97 15.06
C LYS A 250 21.32 -12.96 15.61
N THR A 251 20.93 -14.21 15.82
CA THR A 251 21.83 -15.28 16.29
C THR A 251 22.96 -15.57 15.27
N ALA A 252 22.65 -15.54 13.99
CA ALA A 252 23.61 -15.68 12.90
C ALA A 252 24.48 -14.42 12.68
N ARG A 253 24.32 -13.36 13.47
CA ARG A 253 25.03 -12.07 13.33
C ARG A 253 24.92 -11.47 11.92
N ALA A 254 23.77 -11.66 11.27
CA ALA A 254 23.52 -11.08 9.95
C ALA A 254 23.61 -9.55 9.97
N SER A 255 24.07 -8.94 8.87
CA SER A 255 24.07 -7.49 8.74
C SER A 255 22.65 -6.93 8.65
N ARG A 256 22.48 -5.63 8.93
CA ARG A 256 21.18 -4.95 8.82
C ARG A 256 20.54 -5.15 7.43
N ASP A 257 21.34 -5.03 6.36
CA ASP A 257 20.84 -5.19 4.99
C ASP A 257 20.43 -6.62 4.68
N GLN A 258 21.18 -7.61 5.19
CA GLN A 258 20.81 -9.02 5.11
C GLN A 258 19.51 -9.31 5.86
N MET A 259 19.31 -8.71 7.06
CA MET A 259 18.08 -8.85 7.83
C MET A 259 16.89 -8.24 7.06
N LEU A 260 17.04 -7.03 6.53
CA LEU A 260 15.99 -6.36 5.75
C LEU A 260 15.60 -7.18 4.51
N ALA A 261 16.58 -7.73 3.80
CA ALA A 261 16.33 -8.56 2.61
C ALA A 261 15.62 -9.87 2.97
N ALA A 262 16.12 -10.61 3.98
CA ALA A 262 15.59 -11.91 4.39
C ALA A 262 14.17 -11.81 4.97
N LEU A 263 13.89 -10.76 5.75
CA LEU A 263 12.56 -10.50 6.34
C LEU A 263 11.61 -9.78 5.36
N LYS A 264 12.06 -9.49 4.13
CA LYS A 264 11.31 -8.74 3.12
C LYS A 264 10.82 -7.36 3.63
N LEU A 265 11.65 -6.71 4.45
CA LEU A 265 11.39 -5.40 5.05
C LEU A 265 12.08 -4.25 4.27
N ASN A 266 12.38 -4.45 2.99
CA ASN A 266 13.01 -3.41 2.17
C ASN A 266 12.08 -2.23 1.92
N GLY A 267 12.66 -1.05 1.74
CA GLY A 267 11.92 0.17 1.42
C GLY A 267 11.10 0.69 2.61
N PRO A 268 9.78 0.90 2.46
CA PRO A 268 8.94 1.56 3.47
C PRO A 268 8.80 0.78 4.78
N PHE A 269 9.12 -0.51 4.79
CA PHE A 269 8.98 -1.38 5.98
C PHE A 269 10.27 -1.54 6.80
N ALA A 270 11.36 -0.89 6.40
CA ALA A 270 12.67 -1.00 7.08
C ALA A 270 12.63 -0.57 8.56
N PHE A 271 11.71 0.35 8.92
CA PHE A 271 11.53 0.81 10.31
C PHE A 271 11.06 -0.32 11.23
N LYS A 272 10.34 -1.33 10.73
CA LYS A 272 9.83 -2.46 11.51
C LYS A 272 10.94 -3.37 12.03
N LEU A 273 12.14 -3.33 11.46
CA LEU A 273 13.22 -4.21 11.86
C LEU A 273 13.61 -4.04 13.33
N ASN A 274 13.67 -2.80 13.82
CA ASN A 274 14.03 -2.54 15.22
C ASN A 274 13.00 -3.13 16.19
N GLY A 275 11.71 -2.94 15.92
CA GLY A 275 10.63 -3.53 16.71
C GLY A 275 10.63 -5.06 16.68
N LEU A 276 10.94 -5.67 15.53
CA LEU A 276 11.07 -7.13 15.42
C LEU A 276 12.27 -7.68 16.18
N LEU A 277 13.41 -6.97 16.17
CA LEU A 277 14.60 -7.35 16.94
C LEU A 277 14.39 -7.19 18.44
N GLU A 278 13.63 -6.18 18.85
CA GLU A 278 13.18 -6.01 20.23
C GLU A 278 12.24 -7.15 20.62
N ALA A 279 11.19 -7.41 19.85
CA ALA A 279 10.26 -8.52 20.07
C ALA A 279 11.00 -9.85 20.16
N ALA A 280 11.97 -10.11 19.28
CA ALA A 280 12.78 -11.31 19.30
C ALA A 280 13.57 -11.49 20.61
N SER A 281 13.84 -10.42 21.37
CA SER A 281 14.54 -10.51 22.65
C SER A 281 13.69 -11.11 23.79
N TYR A 282 12.37 -11.16 23.60
CA TYR A 282 11.44 -11.76 24.57
C TYR A 282 11.24 -13.26 24.37
N TRP A 283 11.87 -13.85 23.35
CA TRP A 283 11.66 -15.23 22.95
C TRP A 283 12.96 -16.03 22.84
N SER A 284 12.88 -17.31 23.17
CA SER A 284 13.81 -18.33 22.68
C SER A 284 13.23 -19.04 21.46
N ASP A 285 14.08 -19.72 20.66
CA ASP A 285 13.58 -20.50 19.50
C ASP A 285 12.64 -21.63 19.94
N ALA A 286 12.90 -22.27 21.08
CA ALA A 286 12.05 -23.31 21.63
C ALA A 286 10.65 -22.77 22.04
N GLU A 287 10.58 -21.55 22.58
CA GLU A 287 9.30 -20.92 22.92
C GLU A 287 8.53 -20.55 21.66
N LEU A 288 9.19 -19.98 20.64
CA LEU A 288 8.57 -19.67 19.35
C LEU A 288 8.06 -20.93 18.66
N ALA A 289 8.80 -22.04 18.71
CA ALA A 289 8.35 -23.31 18.17
C ALA A 289 7.07 -23.80 18.84
N ARG A 290 7.01 -23.73 20.20
CA ARG A 290 5.80 -24.09 20.96
C ARG A 290 4.62 -23.17 20.64
N ALA A 291 4.86 -21.87 20.57
CA ALA A 291 3.83 -20.89 20.24
C ALA A 291 3.26 -21.11 18.83
N LEU A 292 4.11 -21.37 17.84
CA LEU A 292 3.66 -21.71 16.48
C LEU A 292 2.86 -23.02 16.46
N ALA A 293 3.29 -24.05 17.18
CA ALA A 293 2.54 -25.30 17.31
C ALA A 293 1.16 -25.09 17.99
N ALA A 294 1.04 -24.16 18.94
CA ALA A 294 -0.26 -23.81 19.54
C ALA A 294 -1.20 -23.19 18.49
N LEU A 295 -0.68 -22.29 17.64
CA LEU A 295 -1.47 -21.72 16.56
C LEU A 295 -1.86 -22.76 15.49
N GLU A 296 -0.99 -23.72 15.17
CA GLU A 296 -1.31 -24.84 14.25
C GLU A 296 -2.43 -25.71 14.79
N ARG A 297 -2.43 -26.00 16.11
CA ARG A 297 -3.54 -26.72 16.75
C ARG A 297 -4.86 -25.93 16.69
N ALA A 298 -4.80 -24.60 16.85
CA ALA A 298 -5.98 -23.75 16.69
C ALA A 298 -6.52 -23.78 15.25
N ASP A 299 -5.66 -23.80 14.23
CA ASP A 299 -6.06 -23.97 12.83
C ASP A 299 -6.86 -25.27 12.63
N GLY A 300 -6.34 -26.38 13.15
CA GLY A 300 -7.06 -27.66 13.11
C GLY A 300 -8.41 -27.62 13.82
N ARG A 301 -8.50 -26.98 14.99
CA ARG A 301 -9.76 -26.82 15.73
C ARG A 301 -10.78 -25.97 14.96
N LEU A 302 -10.36 -24.83 14.41
CA LEU A 302 -11.24 -23.95 13.62
C LEU A 302 -11.79 -24.68 12.38
N LYS A 303 -10.97 -25.43 11.68
CA LYS A 303 -11.36 -26.22 10.51
C LYS A 303 -12.27 -27.40 10.86
N SER A 304 -12.20 -27.92 12.07
CA SER A 304 -13.08 -28.96 12.58
C SER A 304 -14.39 -28.43 13.21
N GLY A 305 -14.65 -27.12 13.14
CA GLY A 305 -15.89 -26.51 13.60
C GLY A 305 -15.91 -26.13 15.09
N SER A 306 -14.75 -26.07 15.75
CA SER A 306 -14.66 -25.55 17.11
C SER A 306 -15.06 -24.07 17.17
N GLU A 307 -15.58 -23.66 18.33
CA GLU A 307 -15.98 -22.28 18.58
C GLU A 307 -14.75 -21.35 18.45
N PRO A 308 -14.80 -20.34 17.56
CA PRO A 308 -13.65 -19.54 17.18
C PRO A 308 -12.97 -18.80 18.34
N ARG A 309 -13.77 -18.20 19.22
CA ARG A 309 -13.28 -17.42 20.35
C ARG A 309 -12.44 -18.27 21.31
N SER A 310 -12.96 -19.43 21.67
CA SER A 310 -12.27 -20.38 22.57
C SER A 310 -11.00 -20.96 21.94
N ALA A 311 -11.04 -21.29 20.65
CA ALA A 311 -9.89 -21.84 19.94
C ALA A 311 -8.73 -20.83 19.86
N LEU A 312 -9.03 -19.58 19.50
CA LEU A 312 -8.05 -18.50 19.40
C LEU A 312 -7.52 -18.06 20.77
N ALA A 313 -8.41 -17.90 21.78
CA ALA A 313 -8.01 -17.53 23.14
C ALA A 313 -7.05 -18.54 23.74
N ALA A 314 -7.35 -19.84 23.62
CA ALA A 314 -6.47 -20.90 24.09
C ALA A 314 -5.09 -20.82 23.41
N ALA A 315 -5.04 -20.56 22.11
CA ALA A 315 -3.79 -20.45 21.36
C ALA A 315 -2.96 -19.22 21.79
N VAL A 316 -3.60 -18.07 22.00
CA VAL A 316 -2.92 -16.84 22.48
C VAL A 316 -2.36 -17.04 23.88
N LEU A 317 -3.15 -17.63 24.79
CA LEU A 317 -2.71 -17.91 26.17
C LEU A 317 -1.55 -18.90 26.19
N GLU A 318 -1.62 -19.97 25.41
CA GLU A 318 -0.57 -20.97 25.32
C GLU A 318 0.70 -20.38 24.68
N ALA A 319 0.56 -19.57 23.62
CA ALA A 319 1.67 -18.90 22.96
C ALA A 319 2.38 -17.91 23.89
N CYS A 320 1.65 -17.09 24.61
CA CYS A 320 2.24 -16.12 25.55
C CYS A 320 2.89 -16.80 26.77
N GLY A 321 2.35 -17.92 27.23
CA GLY A 321 2.92 -18.77 28.32
C GLY A 321 3.37 -18.02 29.57
N ARG A 322 4.03 -18.70 30.50
CA ARG A 322 4.67 -18.12 31.70
C ARG A 322 6.04 -17.48 31.40
N GLY A 323 6.19 -16.76 30.31
CA GLY A 323 7.42 -16.06 29.96
C GLY A 323 7.54 -14.68 30.61
N LYS A 324 8.74 -14.09 30.60
CA LYS A 324 8.98 -12.72 31.04
C LYS A 324 8.13 -11.77 30.19
N ALA A 325 7.02 -11.28 30.75
CA ALA A 325 6.25 -10.20 30.14
C ALA A 325 7.12 -8.94 30.09
N ALA A 326 7.03 -8.17 29.00
CA ALA A 326 7.56 -6.82 28.98
C ALA A 326 6.81 -6.03 30.08
N THR A 327 7.49 -5.77 31.19
CA THR A 327 6.99 -4.83 32.21
C THR A 327 6.89 -3.47 31.52
N GLY A 328 5.67 -2.98 31.37
CA GLY A 328 5.42 -1.68 30.79
C GLY A 328 6.32 -0.62 31.44
N SER A 329 7.02 0.15 30.61
CA SER A 329 7.69 1.37 31.04
C SER A 329 6.63 2.35 31.53
N ALA A 330 6.35 2.30 32.83
CA ALA A 330 5.57 3.32 33.51
C ALA A 330 6.31 4.64 33.36
N ALA A 331 5.59 5.63 32.86
CA ALA A 331 5.99 7.00 32.75
C ALA A 331 6.80 7.47 33.99
N ARG A 332 8.06 7.85 33.80
CA ARG A 332 8.74 8.72 34.74
C ARG A 332 8.26 10.15 34.51
N THR A 333 7.11 10.48 35.09
CA THR A 333 6.78 11.84 35.48
C THR A 333 7.32 12.02 36.91
N GLY A 334 8.17 13.03 37.11
CA GLY A 334 8.40 13.51 38.44
C GLY A 334 9.86 13.92 38.75
N ARG A 335 10.22 15.08 38.55
CA ARG A 335 10.59 16.23 39.37
C ARG A 335 11.46 17.16 38.62
#